data_a87553b4a2dd797f6548aaacbd766603
#
_entry.id   a87553b4a2dd797f6548aaacbd766603
#
_cell.length_a   1.000
_cell.length_b   1.000
_cell.length_c   1.000
_cell.angle_alpha   90.00
_cell.angle_beta   90.00
_cell.angle_gamma   90.00
#
_symmetry.space_group_name_H-M   'P 1'
#
loop_
_entity.id
_entity.type
_entity.pdbx_description
1 polymer ?
#
loop_
_entity_poly.entity_id
_entity_poly.type
_entity_poly.pdbx_seq_one_letter_code
_entity_poly.pdbx_strand_id
1 'polypeptide(L)'
;MNRAWLAGIALALALNPSSFAFASPPGQNTKESGSIESVNAAVVAARTAAQDQHYAEAEALMLKVTAEDPEMVVPWAELGLAQLGLKKYPEAENDFKMALGIDAASVKRQHSEDFYLQDVSSKDVVAAAATRATGNNVGHTINTSQKRPPDLLGPSYATLGEVYIREGKIAEAQAAFDTAVKDYPADAAHYRRNETILFFQIGNADAQLDAAEKAIALDPGRAILYYFKGQALVGKATIDAKTQKMALPAGCAEAYQKYLELEPNGEFSADAKGVLTAAGVPVKAAKK
;
A
#
# COMPACT_ATOMS: atom_id res chain seq x y z
N MET A 1 -30.55 1.85 -1.49
CA MET A 1 -29.39 0.93 -1.42
C MET A 1 -28.70 1.21 -0.10
N ASN A 2 -28.69 0.25 0.82
CA ASN A 2 -28.24 0.45 2.21
C ASN A 2 -26.70 0.48 2.27
N ARG A 3 -26.13 1.64 2.62
CA ARG A 3 -24.70 1.85 2.87
C ARG A 3 -24.17 1.17 4.15
N ALA A 4 -24.98 0.40 4.84
CA ALA A 4 -24.68 -0.16 6.17
C ALA A 4 -23.73 -1.38 6.16
N TRP A 5 -23.35 -1.92 5.01
CA TRP A 5 -22.54 -3.14 4.91
C TRP A 5 -21.03 -2.89 4.73
N LEU A 6 -20.60 -1.63 4.66
CA LEU A 6 -19.19 -1.29 4.37
C LEU A 6 -18.28 -1.26 5.62
N ALA A 7 -18.79 -1.59 6.79
CA ALA A 7 -18.04 -1.49 8.05
C ALA A 7 -17.08 -2.69 8.34
N GLY A 8 -17.01 -3.67 7.44
CA GLY A 8 -16.35 -4.96 7.74
C GLY A 8 -15.06 -5.28 6.97
N ILE A 9 -14.67 -4.51 5.95
CA ILE A 9 -13.40 -4.75 5.26
C ILE A 9 -12.35 -3.75 5.76
N ALA A 10 -11.86 -3.98 6.96
CA ALA A 10 -10.54 -3.50 7.35
C ALA A 10 -9.53 -4.32 6.54
N LEU A 11 -9.22 -3.88 5.34
CA LEU A 11 -8.08 -4.40 4.59
C LEU A 11 -6.83 -3.88 5.29
N ALA A 12 -6.39 -4.60 6.33
CA ALA A 12 -5.01 -4.50 6.76
C ALA A 12 -4.20 -4.85 5.50
N LEU A 13 -3.43 -3.90 4.98
CA LEU A 13 -2.30 -4.21 4.12
C LEU A 13 -1.44 -5.16 4.94
N ALA A 14 -1.68 -6.46 4.81
CA ALA A 14 -0.80 -7.48 5.35
C ALA A 14 0.48 -7.39 4.53
N LEU A 15 1.38 -6.52 4.97
CA LEU A 15 2.79 -6.70 4.68
C LEU A 15 3.09 -8.11 5.15
N ASN A 16 3.45 -8.97 4.21
CA ASN A 16 3.66 -10.39 4.48
C ASN A 16 4.79 -10.49 5.52
N PRO A 17 4.54 -10.86 6.78
CA PRO A 17 5.55 -10.81 7.83
C PRO A 17 6.72 -11.79 7.58
N SER A 18 6.56 -12.69 6.64
CA SER A 18 7.57 -13.67 6.26
C SER A 18 8.72 -13.12 5.42
N SER A 19 8.62 -11.89 4.89
CA SER A 19 9.68 -11.31 4.04
C SER A 19 10.81 -10.62 4.81
N PHE A 20 10.68 -10.47 6.13
CA PHE A 20 11.64 -9.74 6.96
C PHE A 20 12.28 -10.62 8.04
N ALA A 21 12.75 -11.79 7.66
CA ALA A 21 13.60 -12.58 8.55
C ALA A 21 15.04 -12.04 8.52
N PHE A 22 15.37 -11.19 9.49
CA PHE A 22 16.74 -10.76 9.73
C PHE A 22 17.53 -11.92 10.36
N ALA A 23 18.38 -12.56 9.57
CA ALA A 23 19.37 -13.51 10.09
C ALA A 23 20.61 -12.71 10.51
N SER A 24 20.86 -12.62 11.82
CA SER A 24 22.09 -12.04 12.36
C SER A 24 23.30 -12.92 11.99
N PRO A 25 24.38 -12.38 11.39
CA PRO A 25 25.62 -13.13 11.20
C PRO A 25 26.38 -13.28 12.53
N PRO A 26 27.06 -14.39 12.77
CA PRO A 26 27.82 -14.60 14.00
C PRO A 26 29.10 -13.74 14.03
N GLY A 27 29.21 -12.93 15.07
CA GLY A 27 30.48 -12.39 15.57
C GLY A 27 30.91 -11.04 15.03
N GLN A 28 30.32 -9.94 15.50
CA GLN A 28 30.93 -8.61 15.44
C GLN A 28 30.47 -7.71 16.61
N ASN A 29 31.36 -6.86 17.05
CA ASN A 29 31.36 -5.81 18.08
C ASN A 29 30.08 -5.61 18.91
N THR A 30 30.15 -5.91 20.21
CA THR A 30 29.04 -6.04 21.15
C THR A 30 28.20 -4.78 21.42
N LYS A 31 28.70 -3.57 21.19
CA LYS A 31 27.92 -2.33 21.43
C LYS A 31 27.05 -1.93 20.24
N GLU A 32 27.51 -2.09 19.03
CA GLU A 32 26.77 -1.73 17.80
C GLU A 32 25.80 -2.81 17.40
N SER A 33 26.18 -4.08 17.58
CA SER A 33 25.26 -5.23 17.43
C SER A 33 24.07 -5.09 18.39
N GLY A 34 24.29 -4.60 19.63
CA GLY A 34 23.23 -4.36 20.58
C GLY A 34 22.27 -3.23 20.17
N SER A 35 22.74 -2.20 19.49
CA SER A 35 21.88 -1.11 18.97
C SER A 35 20.97 -1.60 17.86
N ILE A 36 21.52 -2.29 16.85
CA ILE A 36 20.74 -2.84 15.73
C ILE A 36 19.77 -3.90 16.21
N GLU A 37 20.18 -4.78 17.12
CA GLU A 37 19.33 -5.80 17.69
C GLU A 37 18.17 -5.19 18.50
N SER A 38 18.43 -4.10 19.26
CA SER A 38 17.39 -3.38 19.97
C SER A 38 16.39 -2.70 19.04
N VAL A 39 16.85 -2.11 17.94
CA VAL A 39 15.97 -1.52 16.91
C VAL A 39 15.13 -2.60 16.24
N ASN A 40 15.74 -3.72 15.85
CA ASN A 40 15.00 -4.83 15.23
C ASN A 40 13.93 -5.39 16.19
N ALA A 41 14.24 -5.53 17.47
CA ALA A 41 13.27 -5.97 18.47
C ALA A 41 12.11 -4.96 18.63
N ALA A 42 12.42 -3.66 18.63
CA ALA A 42 11.39 -2.60 18.69
C ALA A 42 10.50 -2.59 17.44
N VAL A 43 11.07 -2.78 16.24
CA VAL A 43 10.31 -2.88 14.98
C VAL A 43 9.39 -4.09 15.01
N VAL A 44 9.86 -5.26 15.46
CA VAL A 44 9.03 -6.46 15.60
C VAL A 44 7.89 -6.22 16.60
N ALA A 45 8.19 -5.60 17.74
CA ALA A 45 7.17 -5.28 18.75
C ALA A 45 6.11 -4.30 18.20
N ALA A 46 6.54 -3.26 17.47
CA ALA A 46 5.63 -2.30 16.85
C ALA A 46 4.73 -2.96 15.80
N ARG A 47 5.26 -3.86 14.97
CA ARG A 47 4.46 -4.63 14.01
C ARG A 47 3.42 -5.52 14.69
N THR A 48 3.82 -6.20 15.75
CA THR A 48 2.90 -7.01 16.55
C THR A 48 1.78 -6.14 17.14
N ALA A 49 2.13 -5.02 17.76
CA ALA A 49 1.15 -4.07 18.30
C ALA A 49 0.20 -3.54 17.19
N ALA A 50 0.73 -3.21 16.01
CA ALA A 50 -0.08 -2.74 14.89
C ALA A 50 -1.02 -3.84 14.33
N GLN A 51 -0.58 -5.10 14.28
CA GLN A 51 -1.41 -6.25 13.91
C GLN A 51 -2.57 -6.44 14.89
N ASP A 52 -2.32 -6.23 16.18
CA ASP A 52 -3.33 -6.27 17.24
C ASP A 52 -4.15 -4.96 17.35
N GLN A 53 -3.97 -4.04 16.40
CA GLN A 53 -4.61 -2.71 16.34
C GLN A 53 -4.24 -1.78 17.51
N HIS A 54 -3.18 -2.06 18.22
CA HIS A 54 -2.61 -1.21 19.28
C HIS A 54 -1.70 -0.13 18.67
N TYR A 55 -2.24 0.65 17.73
CA TYR A 55 -1.47 1.61 16.94
C TYR A 55 -0.75 2.68 17.77
N ALA A 56 -1.32 3.09 18.91
CA ALA A 56 -0.68 4.06 19.80
C ALA A 56 0.59 3.51 20.46
N GLU A 57 0.62 2.21 20.77
CA GLU A 57 1.80 1.53 21.27
C GLU A 57 2.87 1.41 20.17
N ALA A 58 2.47 1.01 18.97
CA ALA A 58 3.35 0.96 17.81
C ALA A 58 3.97 2.33 17.50
N GLU A 59 3.17 3.41 17.52
CA GLU A 59 3.64 4.79 17.37
C GLU A 59 4.67 5.15 18.42
N ALA A 60 4.39 4.91 19.71
CA ALA A 60 5.29 5.25 20.80
C ALA A 60 6.64 4.53 20.70
N LEU A 61 6.64 3.26 20.30
CA LEU A 61 7.86 2.49 20.06
C LEU A 61 8.68 3.10 18.93
N MET A 62 8.06 3.42 17.81
CA MET A 62 8.77 3.93 16.64
C MET A 62 9.23 5.39 16.82
N LEU A 63 8.46 6.24 17.51
CA LEU A 63 8.91 7.59 17.86
C LEU A 63 10.20 7.56 18.67
N LYS A 64 10.35 6.62 19.60
CA LYS A 64 11.58 6.46 20.35
C LYS A 64 12.74 6.05 19.44
N VAL A 65 12.53 5.06 18.58
CA VAL A 65 13.58 4.58 17.67
C VAL A 65 14.00 5.65 16.67
N THR A 66 13.05 6.35 16.04
CA THR A 66 13.35 7.42 15.08
C THR A 66 14.04 8.62 15.71
N ALA A 67 13.84 8.87 17.01
CA ALA A 67 14.54 9.91 17.75
C ALA A 67 15.99 9.52 18.09
N GLU A 68 16.24 8.24 18.39
CA GLU A 68 17.57 7.71 18.74
C GLU A 68 18.40 7.45 17.49
N ASP A 69 17.79 6.86 16.44
CA ASP A 69 18.40 6.47 15.17
C ASP A 69 17.61 7.02 13.96
N PRO A 70 17.64 8.32 13.73
CA PRO A 70 16.81 8.96 12.69
C PRO A 70 17.21 8.58 11.26
N GLU A 71 18.36 7.96 11.09
CA GLU A 71 18.89 7.55 9.79
C GLU A 71 18.29 6.23 9.29
N MET A 72 17.61 5.48 10.16
CA MET A 72 17.05 4.18 9.80
C MET A 72 15.70 4.31 9.08
N VAL A 73 15.61 3.76 7.89
CA VAL A 73 14.45 3.88 7.00
C VAL A 73 13.22 3.10 7.51
N VAL A 74 13.44 1.85 7.99
CA VAL A 74 12.34 0.98 8.44
C VAL A 74 11.52 1.58 9.57
N PRO A 75 12.13 2.13 10.64
CA PRO A 75 11.35 2.76 11.71
C PRO A 75 10.43 3.88 11.25
N TRP A 76 10.84 4.68 10.25
CA TRP A 76 9.98 5.72 9.69
C TRP A 76 8.78 5.13 8.94
N ALA A 77 8.98 4.07 8.16
CA ALA A 77 7.88 3.39 7.48
C ALA A 77 6.88 2.77 8.49
N GLU A 78 7.38 2.13 9.56
CA GLU A 78 6.54 1.55 10.61
C GLU A 78 5.81 2.63 11.43
N LEU A 79 6.46 3.79 11.66
CA LEU A 79 5.82 4.94 12.30
C LEU A 79 4.66 5.46 11.44
N GLY A 80 4.89 5.64 10.14
CA GLY A 80 3.83 6.04 9.21
C GLY A 80 2.66 5.05 9.18
N LEU A 81 2.92 3.73 9.25
CA LEU A 81 1.88 2.71 9.36
C LEU A 81 1.05 2.83 10.66
N ALA A 82 1.71 3.04 11.79
CA ALA A 82 1.03 3.22 13.07
C ALA A 82 0.14 4.48 13.05
N GLN A 83 0.65 5.58 12.51
CA GLN A 83 -0.08 6.84 12.37
C GLN A 83 -1.24 6.75 11.38
N LEU A 84 -1.10 6.00 10.27
CA LEU A 84 -2.20 5.69 9.37
C LEU A 84 -3.33 4.97 10.12
N GLY A 85 -2.99 3.98 10.95
CA GLY A 85 -3.94 3.28 11.83
C GLY A 85 -4.64 4.20 12.83
N LEU A 86 -3.94 5.21 13.33
CA LEU A 86 -4.47 6.27 14.21
C LEU A 86 -5.21 7.38 13.45
N LYS A 87 -5.25 7.32 12.12
CA LYS A 87 -5.82 8.35 11.22
C LYS A 87 -5.10 9.71 11.32
N LYS A 88 -3.85 9.71 11.70
CA LYS A 88 -2.95 10.86 11.71
C LYS A 88 -2.30 10.99 10.32
N TYR A 89 -3.12 11.33 9.32
CA TYR A 89 -2.70 11.26 7.91
C TYR A 89 -1.54 12.21 7.56
N PRO A 90 -1.53 13.49 8.01
CA PRO A 90 -0.42 14.39 7.72
C PRO A 90 0.91 13.93 8.31
N GLU A 91 0.89 13.34 9.52
CA GLU A 91 2.07 12.77 10.16
C GLU A 91 2.54 11.53 9.39
N ALA A 92 1.62 10.62 9.04
CA ALA A 92 1.92 9.44 8.25
C ALA A 92 2.51 9.80 6.87
N GLU A 93 1.98 10.81 6.19
CA GLU A 93 2.54 11.33 4.93
C GLU A 93 4.00 11.75 5.13
N ASN A 94 4.27 12.57 6.17
CA ASN A 94 5.62 13.02 6.45
C ASN A 94 6.58 11.84 6.69
N ASP A 95 6.18 10.87 7.49
CA ASP A 95 7.03 9.77 7.87
C ASP A 95 7.27 8.77 6.72
N PHE A 96 6.28 8.55 5.85
CA PHE A 96 6.51 7.81 4.61
C PHE A 96 7.44 8.57 3.65
N LYS A 97 7.32 9.89 3.56
CA LYS A 97 8.26 10.70 2.76
C LYS A 97 9.68 10.62 3.32
N MET A 98 9.82 10.58 4.64
CA MET A 98 11.10 10.33 5.31
C MET A 98 11.65 8.95 4.92
N ALA A 99 10.87 7.90 5.06
CA ALA A 99 11.26 6.54 4.69
C ALA A 99 11.64 6.41 3.21
N LEU A 100 10.94 7.11 2.33
CA LEU A 100 11.15 7.08 0.88
C LEU A 100 12.22 8.08 0.40
N GLY A 101 12.57 9.06 1.23
CA GLY A 101 13.50 10.12 0.86
C GLY A 101 13.01 11.01 -0.28
N ILE A 102 11.70 11.26 -0.37
CA ILE A 102 11.10 12.05 -1.46
C ILE A 102 11.21 13.54 -1.18
N ASP A 103 11.14 13.95 0.08
CA ASP A 103 11.14 15.34 0.49
C ASP A 103 12.55 15.81 0.84
N ALA A 104 13.11 16.73 0.03
CA ALA A 104 14.42 17.32 0.27
C ALA A 104 14.53 18.06 1.62
N ALA A 105 13.43 18.59 2.16
CA ALA A 105 13.41 19.21 3.48
C ALA A 105 13.46 18.15 4.59
N SER A 106 12.83 17.01 4.40
CA SER A 106 12.92 15.85 5.28
C SER A 106 14.34 15.29 5.30
N VAL A 107 14.97 15.17 4.13
CA VAL A 107 16.36 14.75 3.99
C VAL A 107 17.33 15.69 4.71
N LYS A 108 17.15 17.01 4.58
CA LYS A 108 17.98 18.00 5.30
C LYS A 108 17.81 17.93 6.80
N ARG A 109 16.63 17.63 7.31
CA ARG A 109 16.39 17.45 8.76
C ARG A 109 17.12 16.23 9.32
N GLN A 110 17.36 15.23 8.50
CA GLN A 110 18.06 14.00 8.87
C GLN A 110 19.59 14.12 8.80
N HIS A 111 20.10 15.20 8.25
CA HIS A 111 21.55 15.54 8.15
C HIS A 111 22.46 14.51 7.54
N SER A 112 21.99 13.45 6.94
CA SER A 112 22.90 12.52 6.33
C SER A 112 22.44 12.10 4.95
N GLU A 113 23.34 12.35 4.01
CA GLU A 113 23.34 11.60 2.77
C GLU A 113 23.37 10.08 3.07
N ASP A 114 23.82 9.70 4.26
CA ASP A 114 23.83 8.34 4.81
C ASP A 114 22.44 7.80 5.13
N PHE A 115 21.43 8.62 5.28
CA PHE A 115 20.04 8.19 5.50
C PHE A 115 19.56 7.22 4.40
N TYR A 116 19.97 7.45 3.17
CA TYR A 116 19.64 6.59 2.05
C TYR A 116 20.45 5.31 1.95
N LEU A 117 21.52 5.22 2.72
CA LEU A 117 22.48 4.13 2.63
C LEU A 117 22.29 3.08 3.66
N GLN A 118 21.54 3.39 4.67
CA GLN A 118 21.11 2.39 5.63
C GLN A 118 19.97 1.59 5.03
N ASP A 119 20.28 1.14 3.83
CA ASP A 119 19.49 0.14 3.22
C ASP A 119 19.47 -1.08 4.12
N VAL A 120 18.30 -1.49 4.36
CA VAL A 120 17.80 -2.43 5.32
C VAL A 120 18.27 -3.87 5.06
N SER A 121 19.25 -4.05 4.21
CA SER A 121 19.97 -5.32 4.18
C SER A 121 20.85 -5.38 5.44
N SER A 122 20.65 -6.39 6.26
CA SER A 122 21.44 -6.61 7.48
C SER A 122 22.96 -6.52 7.28
N LYS A 123 23.44 -6.73 6.07
CA LYS A 123 24.84 -6.62 5.69
C LYS A 123 25.33 -5.19 5.57
N ASP A 124 24.49 -4.30 5.01
CA ASP A 124 24.88 -2.91 4.75
C ASP A 124 24.75 -2.06 6.01
N VAL A 125 23.77 -2.36 6.86
CA VAL A 125 23.62 -1.74 8.19
C VAL A 125 24.80 -2.09 9.10
N VAL A 126 25.26 -3.35 9.08
CA VAL A 126 26.43 -3.80 9.84
C VAL A 126 27.72 -3.14 9.32
N ALA A 127 27.86 -3.02 7.99
CA ALA A 127 29.03 -2.36 7.39
C ALA A 127 29.10 -0.86 7.69
N ALA A 128 27.95 -0.15 7.65
CA ALA A 128 27.89 1.27 7.97
C ALA A 128 28.19 1.52 9.46
N ALA A 129 27.67 0.68 10.36
CA ALA A 129 27.93 0.77 11.79
C ALA A 129 29.41 0.50 12.11
N ALA A 130 30.03 -0.52 11.49
CA ALA A 130 31.43 -0.83 11.67
C ALA A 130 32.36 0.30 11.20
N THR A 131 32.01 1.01 10.14
CA THR A 131 32.78 2.16 9.64
C THR A 131 32.75 3.36 10.59
N ARG A 132 31.63 3.60 11.28
CA ARG A 132 31.52 4.64 12.32
C ARG A 132 32.35 4.33 13.56
N ALA A 133 32.35 3.07 14.01
CA ALA A 133 33.08 2.66 15.20
C ALA A 133 34.58 2.80 15.08
N THR A 134 35.12 2.63 13.89
CA THR A 134 36.58 2.68 13.67
C THR A 134 37.12 4.09 13.52
N GLY A 135 36.28 5.12 13.48
CA GLY A 135 36.71 6.53 13.30
C GLY A 135 37.47 6.77 11.98
N ASN A 136 37.56 5.78 11.16
CA ASN A 136 38.15 5.87 9.84
C ASN A 136 37.10 6.50 8.90
N ASN A 137 37.10 7.82 8.89
CA ASN A 137 36.44 8.62 7.87
C ASN A 137 37.20 8.45 6.54
N VAL A 138 37.32 7.20 6.10
CA VAL A 138 37.65 6.93 4.72
C VAL A 138 36.40 7.33 3.99
N GLY A 139 36.44 8.44 3.23
CA GLY A 139 35.36 8.89 2.41
C GLY A 139 34.91 7.77 1.50
N HIS A 140 34.06 6.90 2.01
CA HIS A 140 33.29 6.03 1.19
C HIS A 140 32.35 6.94 0.43
N THR A 141 32.69 7.13 -0.83
CA THR A 141 31.76 7.63 -1.83
C THR A 141 30.61 6.65 -1.80
N ILE A 142 29.60 7.03 -1.03
CA ILE A 142 28.40 6.25 -0.86
C ILE A 142 27.81 6.14 -2.25
N ASN A 143 27.76 4.96 -2.77
CA ASN A 143 27.22 4.70 -4.09
C ASN A 143 25.70 4.85 -3.98
N THR A 144 25.20 6.09 -4.14
CA THR A 144 23.79 6.44 -4.16
C THR A 144 22.99 5.69 -5.24
N SER A 145 23.68 4.88 -6.05
CA SER A 145 23.06 4.00 -7.04
C SER A 145 22.66 2.63 -6.49
N GLN A 146 22.93 2.30 -5.23
CA GLN A 146 22.40 1.08 -4.64
C GLN A 146 20.88 1.22 -4.50
N LYS A 147 20.17 0.47 -5.33
CA LYS A 147 18.72 0.40 -5.29
C LYS A 147 18.30 -0.17 -3.94
N ARG A 148 17.43 0.54 -3.27
CA ARG A 148 16.76 0.04 -2.03
C ARG A 148 16.02 -1.25 -2.32
N PRO A 149 15.83 -2.12 -1.31
CA PRO A 149 15.11 -3.37 -1.51
C PRO A 149 13.68 -3.10 -2.01
N PRO A 150 13.25 -3.78 -3.08
CA PRO A 150 11.90 -3.64 -3.60
C PRO A 150 10.81 -3.95 -2.57
N ASP A 151 11.10 -4.84 -1.65
CA ASP A 151 10.22 -5.31 -0.59
C ASP A 151 9.86 -4.25 0.48
N LEU A 152 10.66 -3.18 0.59
CA LEU A 152 10.33 -2.06 1.46
C LEU A 152 9.69 -0.90 0.71
N LEU A 153 10.28 -0.50 -0.41
CA LEU A 153 9.90 0.75 -1.09
C LEU A 153 8.59 0.63 -1.84
N GLY A 154 8.34 -0.49 -2.52
CA GLY A 154 7.08 -0.73 -3.21
C GLY A 154 5.87 -0.62 -2.26
N PRO A 155 5.83 -1.38 -1.15
CA PRO A 155 4.78 -1.24 -0.14
C PRO A 155 4.68 0.16 0.45
N SER A 156 5.80 0.85 0.71
CA SER A 156 5.79 2.21 1.27
C SER A 156 5.18 3.23 0.30
N TYR A 157 5.48 3.13 -1.01
CA TYR A 157 4.81 3.95 -2.02
C TYR A 157 3.32 3.66 -2.11
N ALA A 158 2.92 2.39 -2.07
CA ALA A 158 1.50 2.02 -2.12
C ALA A 158 0.75 2.52 -0.86
N THR A 159 1.38 2.44 0.32
CA THR A 159 0.78 2.94 1.57
C THR A 159 0.73 4.47 1.60
N LEU A 160 1.77 5.15 1.09
CA LEU A 160 1.71 6.60 0.91
C LEU A 160 0.55 7.00 -0.04
N GLY A 161 0.31 6.19 -1.09
CA GLY A 161 -0.86 6.34 -1.95
C GLY A 161 -2.18 6.23 -1.17
N GLU A 162 -2.29 5.29 -0.22
CA GLU A 162 -3.45 5.21 0.68
C GLU A 162 -3.58 6.46 1.55
N VAL A 163 -2.49 6.94 2.15
CA VAL A 163 -2.51 8.18 2.95
C VAL A 163 -3.04 9.34 2.10
N TYR A 164 -2.55 9.52 0.89
CA TYR A 164 -3.04 10.54 -0.03
C TYR A 164 -4.53 10.41 -0.37
N ILE A 165 -5.02 9.19 -0.54
CA ILE A 165 -6.46 8.95 -0.73
C ILE A 165 -7.26 9.41 0.49
N ARG A 166 -6.79 9.11 1.72
CA ARG A 166 -7.45 9.52 2.97
C ARG A 166 -7.46 11.04 3.16
N GLU A 167 -6.47 11.73 2.60
CA GLU A 167 -6.38 13.19 2.59
C GLU A 167 -7.12 13.85 1.41
N GLY A 168 -7.65 13.07 0.47
CA GLY A 168 -8.30 13.57 -0.73
C GLY A 168 -7.34 14.05 -1.83
N LYS A 169 -6.06 13.75 -1.71
CA LYS A 169 -5.00 14.07 -2.68
C LYS A 169 -4.95 12.99 -3.78
N ILE A 170 -5.96 12.99 -4.65
CA ILE A 170 -6.19 11.88 -5.59
C ILE A 170 -5.07 11.74 -6.64
N ALA A 171 -4.58 12.84 -7.18
CA ALA A 171 -3.53 12.83 -8.19
C ALA A 171 -2.19 12.32 -7.61
N GLU A 172 -1.85 12.74 -6.40
CA GLU A 172 -0.68 12.29 -5.66
C GLU A 172 -0.78 10.80 -5.31
N ALA A 173 -1.97 10.35 -4.95
CA ALA A 173 -2.23 8.94 -4.69
C ALA A 173 -1.97 8.07 -5.92
N GLN A 174 -2.53 8.46 -7.08
CA GLN A 174 -2.32 7.74 -8.33
C GLN A 174 -0.84 7.72 -8.72
N ALA A 175 -0.13 8.85 -8.57
CA ALA A 175 1.30 8.92 -8.84
C ALA A 175 2.14 8.01 -7.92
N ALA A 176 1.77 7.90 -6.64
CA ALA A 176 2.42 6.99 -5.70
C ALA A 176 2.20 5.52 -6.09
N PHE A 177 0.98 5.13 -6.43
CA PHE A 177 0.70 3.77 -6.94
C PHE A 177 1.38 3.48 -8.28
N ASP A 178 1.42 4.46 -9.19
CA ASP A 178 2.14 4.33 -10.46
C ASP A 178 3.64 4.09 -10.22
N THR A 179 4.24 4.78 -9.23
CA THR A 179 5.63 4.58 -8.83
C THR A 179 5.84 3.18 -8.25
N ALA A 180 4.97 2.73 -7.34
CA ALA A 180 5.04 1.38 -6.76
C ALA A 180 5.01 0.31 -7.86
N VAL A 181 4.09 0.43 -8.82
CA VAL A 181 3.95 -0.53 -9.93
C VAL A 181 5.15 -0.51 -10.87
N LYS A 182 5.65 0.68 -11.23
CA LYS A 182 6.74 0.86 -12.17
C LYS A 182 8.07 0.34 -11.62
N ASP A 183 8.36 0.69 -10.38
CA ASP A 183 9.66 0.43 -9.78
C ASP A 183 9.71 -0.96 -9.11
N TYR A 184 8.53 -1.53 -8.75
CA TYR A 184 8.38 -2.82 -8.07
C TYR A 184 7.34 -3.71 -8.75
N PRO A 185 7.59 -4.12 -10.00
CA PRO A 185 6.58 -4.76 -10.85
C PRO A 185 6.15 -6.17 -10.39
N ALA A 186 6.93 -6.82 -9.51
CA ALA A 186 6.57 -8.13 -8.98
C ALA A 186 5.22 -8.12 -8.24
N ASP A 187 4.89 -7.02 -7.57
CA ASP A 187 3.65 -6.85 -6.81
C ASP A 187 2.65 -5.90 -7.48
N ALA A 188 2.87 -5.55 -8.75
CA ALA A 188 2.06 -4.58 -9.48
C ALA A 188 0.56 -4.86 -9.44
N ALA A 189 0.16 -6.13 -9.62
CA ALA A 189 -1.24 -6.54 -9.56
C ALA A 189 -1.85 -6.33 -8.17
N HIS A 190 -1.04 -6.53 -7.11
CA HIS A 190 -1.46 -6.29 -5.73
C HIS A 190 -1.68 -4.79 -5.48
N TYR A 191 -0.74 -3.94 -5.90
CA TYR A 191 -0.86 -2.49 -5.71
C TYR A 191 -2.07 -1.93 -6.46
N ARG A 192 -2.30 -2.31 -7.72
CA ARG A 192 -3.47 -1.86 -8.50
C ARG A 192 -4.79 -2.33 -7.91
N ARG A 193 -4.85 -3.55 -7.40
CA ARG A 193 -6.04 -4.04 -6.70
C ARG A 193 -6.32 -3.21 -5.45
N ASN A 194 -5.31 -2.92 -4.64
CA ASN A 194 -5.46 -2.11 -3.44
C ASN A 194 -5.93 -0.69 -3.78
N GLU A 195 -5.32 -0.07 -4.78
CA GLU A 195 -5.75 1.24 -5.30
C GLU A 195 -7.23 1.23 -5.69
N THR A 196 -7.67 0.20 -6.43
CA THR A 196 -9.07 0.03 -6.83
C THR A 196 -10.02 -0.05 -5.62
N ILE A 197 -9.64 -0.85 -4.62
CA ILE A 197 -10.45 -1.03 -3.38
C ILE A 197 -10.53 0.28 -2.60
N LEU A 198 -9.44 1.02 -2.48
CA LEU A 198 -9.40 2.27 -1.74
C LEU A 198 -10.27 3.34 -2.41
N PHE A 199 -10.21 3.48 -3.73
CA PHE A 199 -11.09 4.40 -4.46
C PHE A 199 -12.57 3.99 -4.37
N PHE A 200 -12.86 2.69 -4.37
CA PHE A 200 -14.21 2.18 -4.10
C PHE A 200 -14.69 2.58 -2.70
N GLN A 201 -13.87 2.42 -1.67
CA GLN A 201 -14.22 2.75 -0.28
C GLN A 201 -14.56 4.23 -0.08
N ILE A 202 -13.85 5.13 -0.74
CA ILE A 202 -14.13 6.57 -0.67
C ILE A 202 -15.21 7.04 -1.66
N GLY A 203 -15.69 6.15 -2.53
CA GLY A 203 -16.74 6.43 -3.52
C GLY A 203 -16.29 7.29 -4.69
N ASN A 204 -14.99 7.34 -5.00
CA ASN A 204 -14.48 8.04 -6.18
C ASN A 204 -14.56 7.13 -7.41
N ALA A 205 -15.70 7.16 -8.08
CA ALA A 205 -16.01 6.26 -9.18
C ALA A 205 -15.08 6.42 -10.40
N ASP A 206 -14.61 7.64 -10.70
CA ASP A 206 -13.73 7.87 -11.85
C ASP A 206 -12.32 7.30 -11.58
N ALA A 207 -11.75 7.57 -10.42
CA ALA A 207 -10.46 6.99 -10.04
C ALA A 207 -10.54 5.47 -9.84
N GLN A 208 -11.64 4.96 -9.29
CA GLN A 208 -11.93 3.53 -9.18
C GLN A 208 -11.95 2.84 -10.54
N LEU A 209 -12.58 3.46 -11.55
CA LEU A 209 -12.66 2.91 -12.91
C LEU A 209 -11.25 2.80 -13.52
N ASP A 210 -10.47 3.88 -13.47
CA ASP A 210 -9.10 3.90 -13.98
C ASP A 210 -8.23 2.83 -13.31
N ALA A 211 -8.26 2.77 -11.98
CA ALA A 211 -7.51 1.77 -11.21
C ALA A 211 -7.96 0.34 -11.52
N ALA A 212 -9.27 0.09 -11.64
CA ALA A 212 -9.80 -1.24 -11.97
C ALA A 212 -9.37 -1.69 -13.37
N GLU A 213 -9.35 -0.80 -14.36
CA GLU A 213 -8.90 -1.12 -15.71
C GLU A 213 -7.41 -1.46 -15.76
N LYS A 214 -6.58 -0.68 -15.04
CA LYS A 214 -5.15 -0.97 -14.88
C LYS A 214 -4.93 -2.31 -14.14
N ALA A 215 -5.72 -2.59 -13.12
CA ALA A 215 -5.65 -3.85 -12.37
C ALA A 215 -6.05 -5.06 -13.22
N ILE A 216 -7.13 -4.95 -14.02
CA ILE A 216 -7.59 -5.99 -14.95
C ILE A 216 -6.53 -6.30 -16.00
N ALA A 217 -5.80 -5.29 -16.49
CA ALA A 217 -4.72 -5.49 -17.45
C ALA A 217 -3.59 -6.36 -16.89
N LEU A 218 -3.35 -6.32 -15.57
CA LEU A 218 -2.32 -7.11 -14.89
C LEU A 218 -2.83 -8.48 -14.41
N ASP A 219 -4.09 -8.57 -13.97
CA ASP A 219 -4.71 -9.79 -13.46
C ASP A 219 -6.13 -9.97 -14.04
N PRO A 220 -6.25 -10.38 -15.32
CA PRO A 220 -7.54 -10.54 -16.00
C PRO A 220 -8.38 -11.71 -15.47
N GLY A 221 -7.81 -12.58 -14.65
CA GLY A 221 -8.51 -13.68 -14.00
C GLY A 221 -9.21 -13.31 -12.71
N ARG A 222 -8.98 -12.13 -12.17
CA ARG A 222 -9.49 -11.69 -10.87
C ARG A 222 -10.92 -11.15 -10.96
N ALA A 223 -11.90 -11.97 -10.61
CA ALA A 223 -13.32 -11.64 -10.74
C ALA A 223 -13.70 -10.30 -10.10
N ILE A 224 -13.27 -10.05 -8.87
CA ILE A 224 -13.65 -8.86 -8.10
C ILE A 224 -13.31 -7.53 -8.81
N LEU A 225 -12.27 -7.49 -9.65
CA LEU A 225 -11.90 -6.29 -10.39
C LEU A 225 -12.98 -5.89 -11.41
N TYR A 226 -13.61 -6.88 -12.04
CA TYR A 226 -14.73 -6.63 -12.95
C TYR A 226 -15.98 -6.15 -12.21
N TYR A 227 -16.22 -6.65 -10.99
CA TYR A 227 -17.28 -6.12 -10.16
C TYR A 227 -17.02 -4.63 -9.85
N PHE A 228 -15.81 -4.27 -9.41
CA PHE A 228 -15.45 -2.87 -9.14
C PHE A 228 -15.53 -1.98 -10.39
N LYS A 229 -15.13 -2.50 -11.56
CA LYS A 229 -15.34 -1.79 -12.83
C LYS A 229 -16.81 -1.53 -13.10
N GLY A 230 -17.66 -2.55 -12.98
CA GLY A 230 -19.11 -2.42 -13.14
C GLY A 230 -19.72 -1.43 -12.16
N GLN A 231 -19.28 -1.48 -10.91
CA GLN A 231 -19.76 -0.64 -9.83
C GLN A 231 -19.39 0.84 -10.03
N ALA A 232 -18.19 1.13 -10.54
CA ALA A 232 -17.77 2.48 -10.90
C ALA A 232 -18.62 3.05 -12.06
N LEU A 233 -18.97 2.20 -13.03
CA LEU A 233 -19.76 2.60 -14.19
C LEU A 233 -21.24 2.75 -13.88
N VAL A 234 -21.82 1.89 -13.01
CA VAL A 234 -23.26 1.90 -12.74
C VAL A 234 -23.73 3.22 -12.11
N GLY A 235 -22.85 3.93 -11.41
CA GLY A 235 -23.15 5.26 -10.88
C GLY A 235 -23.50 6.31 -11.95
N LYS A 236 -23.13 6.05 -13.21
CA LYS A 236 -23.42 6.89 -14.38
C LYS A 236 -24.65 6.39 -15.17
N ALA A 237 -25.34 5.36 -14.69
CA ALA A 237 -26.54 4.83 -15.32
C ALA A 237 -27.69 5.84 -15.24
N THR A 238 -28.55 5.84 -16.27
CA THR A 238 -29.75 6.65 -16.33
C THR A 238 -30.98 5.77 -16.41
N ILE A 239 -32.15 6.35 -16.21
CA ILE A 239 -33.44 5.67 -16.45
C ILE A 239 -33.96 6.11 -17.81
N ASP A 240 -34.14 5.17 -18.71
CA ASP A 240 -34.81 5.44 -19.97
C ASP A 240 -36.28 5.83 -19.74
N ALA A 241 -36.64 7.04 -20.20
CA ALA A 241 -37.96 7.61 -19.91
C ALA A 241 -39.12 6.82 -20.55
N LYS A 242 -38.87 6.09 -21.64
CA LYS A 242 -39.91 5.34 -22.39
C LYS A 242 -40.09 3.93 -21.81
N THR A 243 -38.99 3.25 -21.53
CA THR A 243 -39.02 1.85 -21.11
C THR A 243 -38.97 1.67 -19.60
N GLN A 244 -38.68 2.73 -18.86
CA GLN A 244 -38.45 2.73 -17.40
C GLN A 244 -37.33 1.75 -16.97
N LYS A 245 -36.47 1.35 -17.90
CA LYS A 245 -35.34 0.48 -17.63
C LYS A 245 -34.08 1.30 -17.35
N MET A 246 -33.20 0.71 -16.58
CA MET A 246 -31.88 1.27 -16.35
C MET A 246 -31.05 1.17 -17.65
N ALA A 247 -30.59 2.32 -18.15
CA ALA A 247 -29.65 2.40 -19.26
C ALA A 247 -28.23 2.44 -18.72
N LEU A 248 -27.50 1.34 -18.90
CA LEU A 248 -26.14 1.19 -18.42
C LEU A 248 -25.15 1.88 -19.37
N PRO A 249 -24.11 2.53 -18.83
CA PRO A 249 -22.97 2.99 -19.65
C PRO A 249 -22.26 1.84 -20.36
N ALA A 250 -21.56 2.16 -21.44
CA ALA A 250 -20.73 1.19 -22.17
C ALA A 250 -19.73 0.50 -21.24
N GLY A 251 -19.59 -0.82 -21.38
CA GLY A 251 -18.68 -1.63 -20.57
C GLY A 251 -19.24 -2.06 -19.20
N CYS A 252 -20.35 -1.47 -18.72
CA CYS A 252 -20.90 -1.79 -17.42
C CYS A 252 -21.51 -3.21 -17.39
N ALA A 253 -22.36 -3.52 -18.35
CA ALA A 253 -22.97 -4.85 -18.46
C ALA A 253 -21.93 -5.94 -18.68
N GLU A 254 -20.95 -5.69 -19.54
CA GLU A 254 -19.84 -6.60 -19.84
C GLU A 254 -19.01 -6.88 -18.58
N ALA A 255 -18.73 -5.86 -17.77
CA ALA A 255 -17.99 -6.01 -16.52
C ALA A 255 -18.73 -6.92 -15.53
N TYR A 256 -20.01 -6.68 -15.28
CA TYR A 256 -20.81 -7.56 -14.40
C TYR A 256 -20.96 -8.97 -14.96
N GLN A 257 -21.14 -9.12 -16.28
CA GLN A 257 -21.17 -10.44 -16.94
C GLN A 257 -19.86 -11.18 -16.72
N LYS A 258 -18.72 -10.48 -16.88
CA LYS A 258 -17.40 -11.09 -16.70
C LYS A 258 -17.15 -11.49 -15.25
N TYR A 259 -17.57 -10.66 -14.29
CA TYR A 259 -17.56 -11.04 -12.87
C TYR A 259 -18.33 -12.35 -12.64
N LEU A 260 -19.57 -12.45 -13.15
CA LEU A 260 -20.41 -13.64 -12.98
C LEU A 260 -19.92 -14.86 -13.76
N GLU A 261 -19.19 -14.66 -14.87
CA GLU A 261 -18.52 -15.74 -15.59
C GLU A 261 -17.40 -16.37 -14.74
N LEU A 262 -16.59 -15.52 -14.09
CA LEU A 262 -15.46 -15.96 -13.28
C LEU A 262 -15.88 -16.46 -11.88
N GLU A 263 -16.90 -15.85 -11.30
CA GLU A 263 -17.33 -16.10 -9.92
C GLU A 263 -18.85 -16.09 -9.78
N PRO A 264 -19.56 -17.10 -10.33
CA PRO A 264 -21.03 -17.10 -10.46
C PRO A 264 -21.78 -17.12 -9.12
N ASN A 265 -21.11 -17.57 -8.04
CA ASN A 265 -21.64 -17.64 -6.69
C ASN A 265 -20.83 -16.80 -5.68
N GLY A 266 -20.04 -15.85 -6.18
CA GLY A 266 -19.26 -14.95 -5.36
C GLY A 266 -20.12 -13.99 -4.53
N GLU A 267 -19.49 -13.32 -3.59
CA GLU A 267 -20.13 -12.41 -2.62
C GLU A 267 -21.05 -11.38 -3.30
N PHE A 268 -20.65 -10.83 -4.44
CA PHE A 268 -21.38 -9.78 -5.16
C PHE A 268 -22.25 -10.31 -6.31
N SER A 269 -22.43 -11.62 -6.41
CA SER A 269 -23.18 -12.23 -7.54
C SER A 269 -24.64 -11.80 -7.55
N ALA A 270 -25.27 -11.64 -6.39
CA ALA A 270 -26.66 -11.19 -6.29
C ALA A 270 -26.82 -9.74 -6.75
N ASP A 271 -25.88 -8.87 -6.36
CA ASP A 271 -25.88 -7.46 -6.75
C ASP A 271 -25.65 -7.33 -8.28
N ALA A 272 -24.63 -8.00 -8.83
CA ALA A 272 -24.35 -8.00 -10.25
C ALA A 272 -25.54 -8.49 -11.10
N LYS A 273 -26.22 -9.57 -10.66
CA LYS A 273 -27.43 -10.08 -11.32
C LYS A 273 -28.58 -9.07 -11.22
N GLY A 274 -28.73 -8.40 -10.08
CA GLY A 274 -29.74 -7.36 -9.84
C GLY A 274 -29.60 -6.18 -10.80
N VAL A 275 -28.37 -5.67 -10.98
CA VAL A 275 -28.10 -4.57 -11.92
C VAL A 275 -28.40 -4.98 -13.36
N LEU A 276 -27.93 -6.14 -13.81
CA LEU A 276 -28.21 -6.64 -15.16
C LEU A 276 -29.72 -6.81 -15.41
N THR A 277 -30.45 -7.36 -14.44
CA THR A 277 -31.90 -7.53 -14.52
C THR A 277 -32.62 -6.19 -14.62
N ALA A 278 -32.26 -5.20 -13.80
CA ALA A 278 -32.82 -3.85 -13.82
C ALA A 278 -32.59 -3.14 -15.18
N ALA A 279 -31.48 -3.46 -15.83
CA ALA A 279 -31.18 -2.98 -17.18
C ALA A 279 -31.84 -3.81 -18.29
N GLY A 280 -32.50 -4.92 -17.97
CA GLY A 280 -33.06 -5.85 -18.97
C GLY A 280 -32.00 -6.62 -19.76
N VAL A 281 -30.78 -6.74 -19.20
CA VAL A 281 -29.68 -7.51 -19.80
C VAL A 281 -29.74 -8.95 -19.30
N PRO A 282 -29.85 -9.95 -20.18
CA PRO A 282 -29.84 -11.36 -19.78
C PRO A 282 -28.54 -11.76 -19.10
N VAL A 283 -28.65 -12.43 -17.96
CA VAL A 283 -27.47 -13.02 -17.30
C VAL A 283 -27.02 -14.25 -18.07
N LYS A 284 -25.81 -14.22 -18.61
CA LYS A 284 -25.24 -15.37 -19.32
C LYS A 284 -24.88 -16.46 -18.31
N ALA A 285 -25.19 -17.72 -18.64
CA ALA A 285 -24.75 -18.83 -17.83
C ALA A 285 -23.21 -18.92 -17.84
N ALA A 286 -22.64 -19.25 -16.67
CA ALA A 286 -21.20 -19.53 -16.59
C ALA A 286 -20.87 -20.68 -17.57
N LYS A 287 -19.80 -20.50 -18.34
CA LYS A 287 -19.30 -21.62 -19.17
C LYS A 287 -18.75 -22.70 -18.23
N LYS A 288 -19.28 -23.91 -18.35
CA LYS A 288 -18.81 -25.08 -17.59
C LYS A 288 -17.39 -25.45 -18.01
#